data_908dc64940d5340b05534169cd540e09
#
_entry.id   908dc64940d5340b05534169cd540e09
#
_cell.length_a   1.000
_cell.length_b   1.000
_cell.length_c   1.000
_cell.angle_alpha   90.00
_cell.angle_beta   90.00
_cell.angle_gamma   90.00
#
_symmetry.space_group_name_H-M   'P 1'
#
loop_
_entity.id
_entity.type
_entity.pdbx_description
1 polymer ?
#
loop_
_entity_poly.entity_id
_entity_poly.type
_entity_poly.pdbx_seq_one_letter_code
_entity_poly.pdbx_strand_id
1 'polypeptide(L)'
;MPVRDDLGTRMKEYYEQVPKYRLFRRTPVAIRIDGKAFHTFTRGFKKPFDEVLGNSMVATMEYLCKNIQGCVFGYTQSDEISLLLIDYQKLNSSAWFDYEIQKICSIAASMATMAFNDAFQKEVRKFHNEHCQVDEHFGYCTNHWDSEENEKLYGIYCKKLRTALFDARCFNIPKEEACNLIYWRQLDATRNSIQMVGQANFPHNELQGKSCNVIQDMLHEQRDINWNDFPTRWKRGVACRRFPTDLKVEEVRKEREWGDPDVYMKATQLYEWKVDYEMPILKNEGRKYVDEVIFVGE
;
A
#
# COMPACT_ATOMS: atom_id res chain seq x y z
N MET A 1 -31.97 -5.43 35.36
CA MET A 1 -31.55 -4.05 35.07
C MET A 1 -30.04 -4.07 34.88
N PRO A 2 -29.46 -3.44 33.86
CA PRO A 2 -28.02 -3.31 33.80
C PRO A 2 -27.54 -2.53 35.02
N VAL A 3 -26.53 -3.06 35.71
CA VAL A 3 -25.87 -2.37 36.84
C VAL A 3 -25.28 -1.07 36.30
N ARG A 4 -25.72 0.06 36.87
CA ARG A 4 -25.22 1.38 36.48
C ARG A 4 -23.80 1.51 37.01
N ASP A 5 -22.84 1.43 36.10
CA ASP A 5 -21.42 1.63 36.41
C ASP A 5 -21.08 3.11 36.31
N ASP A 6 -21.36 3.85 37.36
CA ASP A 6 -21.10 5.31 37.42
C ASP A 6 -19.61 5.62 37.39
N LEU A 7 -18.74 4.73 37.89
CA LEU A 7 -17.28 4.88 37.80
C LEU A 7 -16.79 4.68 36.37
N GLY A 8 -17.24 3.60 35.69
CA GLY A 8 -16.89 3.34 34.31
C GLY A 8 -17.40 4.43 33.37
N THR A 9 -18.60 4.94 33.59
CA THR A 9 -19.18 6.06 32.84
C THR A 9 -18.30 7.31 32.98
N ARG A 10 -17.94 7.67 34.24
CA ARG A 10 -17.03 8.81 34.53
C ARG A 10 -15.69 8.70 33.88
N MET A 11 -15.03 7.50 33.95
CA MET A 11 -13.72 7.26 33.31
C MET A 11 -13.80 7.43 31.80
N LYS A 12 -14.86 6.90 31.16
CA LYS A 12 -15.06 7.01 29.71
C LYS A 12 -15.37 8.44 29.28
N GLU A 13 -16.32 9.11 29.89
CA GLU A 13 -16.80 10.42 29.45
C GLU A 13 -15.82 11.55 29.76
N TYR A 14 -15.16 11.53 30.94
CA TYR A 14 -14.34 12.65 31.39
C TYR A 14 -12.88 12.53 30.98
N TYR A 15 -12.39 11.31 30.65
CA TYR A 15 -11.01 11.10 30.35
C TYR A 15 -10.77 10.40 29.02
N GLU A 16 -11.33 9.22 28.79
CA GLU A 16 -11.05 8.42 27.59
C GLU A 16 -11.63 9.05 26.31
N GLN A 17 -12.79 9.70 26.39
CA GLN A 17 -13.45 10.30 25.22
C GLN A 17 -12.90 11.69 24.85
N VAL A 18 -12.31 12.42 25.80
CA VAL A 18 -11.81 13.78 25.58
C VAL A 18 -10.81 13.88 24.42
N PRO A 19 -9.81 12.99 24.27
CA PRO A 19 -8.86 13.04 23.16
C PRO A 19 -9.34 12.35 21.87
N LYS A 20 -10.60 11.92 21.79
CA LYS A 20 -11.14 11.24 20.59
C LYS A 20 -11.51 12.24 19.51
N TYR A 21 -10.62 12.50 18.60
CA TYR A 21 -10.88 13.32 17.41
C TYR A 21 -11.35 12.44 16.25
N ARG A 22 -12.35 12.92 15.50
CA ARG A 22 -12.91 12.25 14.34
C ARG A 22 -12.80 13.12 13.11
N LEU A 23 -12.59 12.45 11.95
CA LEU A 23 -12.64 13.08 10.65
C LEU A 23 -14.09 13.26 10.19
N PHE A 24 -14.29 14.16 9.23
CA PHE A 24 -15.61 14.39 8.65
C PHE A 24 -16.08 13.16 7.85
N ARG A 25 -17.37 12.87 8.00
CA ARG A 25 -18.07 11.86 7.23
C ARG A 25 -18.39 12.38 5.82
N ARG A 26 -18.60 11.45 4.89
CA ARG A 26 -18.96 11.71 3.49
C ARG A 26 -17.95 12.57 2.73
N THR A 27 -16.72 12.54 3.18
CA THR A 27 -15.55 13.16 2.55
C THR A 27 -14.46 12.11 2.45
N PRO A 28 -13.72 12.00 1.35
CA PRO A 28 -12.61 11.07 1.26
C PRO A 28 -11.62 11.20 2.43
N VAL A 29 -11.14 10.08 2.91
CA VAL A 29 -10.08 10.00 3.91
C VAL A 29 -8.86 9.40 3.27
N ALA A 30 -7.74 10.10 3.39
CA ALA A 30 -6.43 9.58 3.04
C ALA A 30 -5.76 8.98 4.29
N ILE A 31 -5.17 7.80 4.15
CA ILE A 31 -4.27 7.22 5.14
C ILE A 31 -2.89 7.12 4.48
N ARG A 32 -1.89 7.71 5.11
CA ARG A 32 -0.49 7.60 4.69
C ARG A 32 0.29 6.82 5.73
N ILE A 33 0.92 5.75 5.30
CA ILE A 33 1.65 4.80 6.12
C ILE A 33 3.10 4.85 5.66
N ASP A 34 4.03 5.00 6.59
CA ASP A 34 5.44 5.23 6.31
C ASP A 34 6.32 4.28 7.13
N GLY A 35 7.37 3.77 6.52
CA GLY A 35 8.30 2.86 7.16
C GLY A 35 9.23 3.59 8.13
N LYS A 36 9.17 3.24 9.42
CA LYS A 36 10.01 3.85 10.44
C LYS A 36 11.48 3.53 10.20
N ALA A 37 12.29 4.58 9.93
CA ALA A 37 13.74 4.50 9.73
C ALA A 37 14.17 3.49 8.63
N PHE A 38 13.43 3.41 7.53
CA PHE A 38 13.69 2.44 6.47
C PHE A 38 15.04 2.67 5.77
N HIS A 39 15.60 3.86 5.78
CA HIS A 39 17.00 4.07 5.36
C HIS A 39 18.01 3.19 6.11
N THR A 40 17.73 2.87 7.38
CA THR A 40 18.55 1.93 8.18
C THR A 40 18.12 0.49 7.96
N PHE A 41 16.82 0.25 7.78
CA PHE A 41 16.28 -1.09 7.49
C PHE A 41 16.85 -1.62 6.17
N THR A 42 16.85 -0.81 5.11
CA THR A 42 17.28 -1.19 3.75
C THR A 42 18.79 -1.10 3.53
N ARG A 43 19.58 -0.79 4.57
CA ARG A 43 21.03 -0.73 4.43
C ARG A 43 21.61 -2.07 4.02
N GLY A 44 22.29 -2.08 2.87
CA GLY A 44 22.90 -3.28 2.27
C GLY A 44 21.97 -4.06 1.33
N PHE A 45 20.74 -3.60 1.10
CA PHE A 45 19.85 -4.17 0.09
C PHE A 45 20.35 -3.87 -1.31
N LYS A 46 19.84 -4.61 -2.30
CA LYS A 46 20.21 -4.46 -3.70
C LYS A 46 19.91 -3.06 -4.24
N LYS A 47 20.83 -2.51 -5.03
CA LYS A 47 20.68 -1.20 -5.67
C LYS A 47 20.63 -1.35 -7.20
N PRO A 48 19.95 -0.44 -7.91
CA PRO A 48 19.17 0.69 -7.41
C PRO A 48 17.84 0.26 -6.78
N PHE A 49 17.28 -0.88 -7.11
CA PHE A 49 15.98 -1.37 -6.66
C PHE A 49 16.12 -2.79 -6.12
N ASP A 50 15.41 -3.04 -5.03
CA ASP A 50 15.40 -4.34 -4.34
C ASP A 50 14.04 -5.01 -4.51
N GLU A 51 14.02 -6.18 -5.17
CA GLU A 51 12.78 -6.91 -5.48
C GLU A 51 12.10 -7.46 -4.22
N VAL A 52 12.87 -7.94 -3.26
CA VAL A 52 12.33 -8.48 -2.00
C VAL A 52 11.58 -7.39 -1.23
N LEU A 53 12.18 -6.19 -1.14
CA LEU A 53 11.54 -5.04 -0.53
C LEU A 53 10.29 -4.61 -1.32
N GLY A 54 10.45 -4.41 -2.63
CA GLY A 54 9.36 -3.91 -3.48
C GLY A 54 8.15 -4.83 -3.49
N ASN A 55 8.37 -6.15 -3.62
CA ASN A 55 7.28 -7.13 -3.57
C ASN A 55 6.60 -7.17 -2.20
N SER A 56 7.37 -7.05 -1.11
CA SER A 56 6.83 -6.99 0.25
C SER A 56 5.95 -5.77 0.47
N MET A 57 6.34 -4.60 -0.06
CA MET A 57 5.53 -3.38 0.00
C MET A 57 4.24 -3.50 -0.80
N VAL A 58 4.31 -4.08 -2.02
CA VAL A 58 3.12 -4.32 -2.85
C VAL A 58 2.14 -5.28 -2.17
N ALA A 59 2.63 -6.40 -1.63
CA ALA A 59 1.80 -7.36 -0.90
C ALA A 59 1.15 -6.73 0.35
N THR A 60 1.88 -5.85 1.04
CA THR A 60 1.37 -5.09 2.19
C THR A 60 0.25 -4.14 1.77
N MET A 61 0.44 -3.37 0.71
CA MET A 61 -0.58 -2.47 0.16
C MET A 61 -1.84 -3.24 -0.24
N GLU A 62 -1.68 -4.36 -0.95
CA GLU A 62 -2.81 -5.20 -1.37
C GLU A 62 -3.59 -5.75 -0.18
N TYR A 63 -2.88 -6.24 0.87
CA TYR A 63 -3.49 -6.67 2.11
C TYR A 63 -4.31 -5.55 2.78
N LEU A 64 -3.76 -4.36 2.88
CA LEU A 64 -4.44 -3.20 3.47
C LEU A 64 -5.69 -2.80 2.66
N CYS A 65 -5.59 -2.74 1.33
CA CYS A 65 -6.71 -2.45 0.45
C CYS A 65 -7.88 -3.42 0.63
N LYS A 66 -7.58 -4.71 0.80
CA LYS A 66 -8.59 -5.76 0.98
C LYS A 66 -9.23 -5.77 2.37
N ASN A 67 -8.51 -5.34 3.39
CA ASN A 67 -8.93 -5.51 4.79
C ASN A 67 -9.36 -4.21 5.50
N ILE A 68 -9.09 -3.04 4.92
CA ILE A 68 -9.53 -1.75 5.47
C ILE A 68 -10.89 -1.39 4.89
N GLN A 69 -11.89 -1.27 5.73
CA GLN A 69 -13.24 -0.92 5.34
C GLN A 69 -13.31 0.46 4.68
N GLY A 70 -14.01 0.54 3.55
CA GLY A 70 -14.15 1.79 2.80
C GLY A 70 -12.96 2.11 1.90
N CYS A 71 -11.88 1.32 1.92
CA CYS A 71 -10.77 1.50 1.00
C CYS A 71 -11.24 1.28 -0.44
N VAL A 72 -10.85 2.17 -1.35
CA VAL A 72 -11.18 2.12 -2.77
C VAL A 72 -9.93 2.18 -3.66
N PHE A 73 -8.82 2.67 -3.12
CA PHE A 73 -7.58 2.86 -3.84
C PHE A 73 -6.37 2.73 -2.90
N GLY A 74 -5.33 2.06 -3.34
CA GLY A 74 -4.02 2.00 -2.71
C GLY A 74 -2.92 2.37 -3.68
N TYR A 75 -1.87 2.97 -3.17
CA TYR A 75 -0.66 3.33 -3.92
C TYR A 75 0.56 3.09 -3.03
N THR A 76 1.61 2.49 -3.58
CA THR A 76 2.88 2.30 -2.88
C THR A 76 4.07 2.71 -3.73
N GLN A 77 5.04 3.31 -3.08
CA GLN A 77 6.36 3.61 -3.62
C GLN A 77 7.40 3.63 -2.50
N SER A 78 8.61 3.13 -2.74
CA SER A 78 9.64 3.02 -1.71
C SER A 78 9.11 2.31 -0.46
N ASP A 79 9.13 2.95 0.69
CA ASP A 79 8.64 2.49 1.99
C ASP A 79 7.33 3.15 2.42
N GLU A 80 6.62 3.79 1.49
CA GLU A 80 5.36 4.49 1.75
C GLU A 80 4.17 3.81 1.07
N ILE A 81 3.05 3.76 1.78
CA ILE A 81 1.74 3.35 1.26
C ILE A 81 0.73 4.46 1.51
N SER A 82 0.00 4.85 0.47
CA SER A 82 -1.12 5.78 0.54
C SER A 82 -2.42 5.07 0.19
N LEU A 83 -3.44 5.20 1.04
CA LEU A 83 -4.76 4.62 0.84
C LEU A 83 -5.81 5.72 0.77
N LEU A 84 -6.83 5.54 -0.08
CA LEU A 84 -8.00 6.39 -0.14
C LEU A 84 -9.23 5.60 0.29
N LEU A 85 -9.95 6.13 1.28
CA LEU A 85 -11.17 5.57 1.83
C LEU A 85 -12.35 6.48 1.55
N ILE A 86 -13.52 5.87 1.32
CA ILE A 86 -14.79 6.58 1.18
C ILE A 86 -15.89 5.90 1.99
N ASP A 87 -16.85 6.70 2.48
CA ASP A 87 -18.02 6.25 3.24
C ASP A 87 -19.35 6.76 2.64
N TYR A 88 -19.36 7.06 1.34
CA TYR A 88 -20.50 7.66 0.63
C TYR A 88 -20.93 6.91 -0.63
N GLN A 89 -20.50 5.65 -0.82
CA GLN A 89 -20.96 4.81 -1.94
C GLN A 89 -22.46 4.57 -1.91
N LYS A 90 -23.03 4.43 -0.70
CA LYS A 90 -24.45 4.28 -0.44
C LYS A 90 -24.83 5.17 0.71
N LEU A 91 -26.14 5.50 0.82
CA LEU A 91 -26.64 6.33 1.92
C LEU A 91 -26.29 5.77 3.31
N ASN A 92 -26.33 4.46 3.47
CA ASN A 92 -26.04 3.76 4.72
C ASN A 92 -24.59 3.24 4.85
N SER A 93 -23.65 3.70 4.00
CA SER A 93 -22.25 3.33 4.14
C SER A 93 -21.70 3.79 5.48
N SER A 94 -20.98 2.91 6.18
CA SER A 94 -20.35 3.24 7.46
C SER A 94 -18.88 3.57 7.30
N ALA A 95 -18.38 4.48 8.12
CA ALA A 95 -16.96 4.82 8.17
C ALA A 95 -16.17 3.80 9.00
N TRP A 96 -14.96 3.51 8.58
CA TRP A 96 -14.04 2.65 9.33
C TRP A 96 -13.73 3.28 10.69
N PHE A 97 -14.06 2.56 11.78
CA PHE A 97 -13.96 3.06 13.17
C PHE A 97 -14.63 4.42 13.39
N ASP A 98 -15.71 4.72 12.66
CA ASP A 98 -16.39 6.01 12.71
C ASP A 98 -15.43 7.20 12.51
N TYR A 99 -14.37 6.98 11.75
CA TYR A 99 -13.28 7.90 11.43
C TYR A 99 -12.56 8.48 12.66
N GLU A 100 -12.46 7.73 13.75
CA GLU A 100 -11.64 8.09 14.91
C GLU A 100 -10.13 8.03 14.54
N ILE A 101 -9.47 9.18 14.56
CA ILE A 101 -8.10 9.37 14.04
C ILE A 101 -7.09 8.44 14.72
N GLN A 102 -7.08 8.39 16.05
CA GLN A 102 -6.13 7.57 16.81
C GLN A 102 -6.28 6.09 16.48
N LYS A 103 -7.53 5.63 16.34
CA LYS A 103 -7.84 4.24 16.06
C LYS A 103 -7.46 3.86 14.63
N ILE A 104 -7.77 4.72 13.66
CA ILE A 104 -7.37 4.53 12.26
C ILE A 104 -5.84 4.44 12.18
N CYS A 105 -5.11 5.41 12.74
CA CYS A 105 -3.65 5.45 12.65
C CYS A 105 -3.01 4.24 13.32
N SER A 106 -3.41 3.89 14.55
CA SER A 106 -2.81 2.79 15.30
C SER A 106 -3.08 1.44 14.63
N ILE A 107 -4.32 1.19 14.18
CA ILE A 107 -4.66 -0.09 13.55
C ILE A 107 -4.06 -0.19 12.15
N ALA A 108 -4.08 0.87 11.33
CA ALA A 108 -3.45 0.86 10.01
C ALA A 108 -1.94 0.59 10.10
N ALA A 109 -1.23 1.24 11.03
CA ALA A 109 0.20 1.01 11.27
C ALA A 109 0.47 -0.42 11.76
N SER A 110 -0.36 -0.95 12.68
CA SER A 110 -0.23 -2.33 13.16
C SER A 110 -0.48 -3.35 12.05
N MET A 111 -1.52 -3.14 11.22
CA MET A 111 -1.81 -4.00 10.07
C MET A 111 -0.66 -3.98 9.05
N ALA A 112 -0.12 -2.79 8.74
CA ALA A 112 1.01 -2.66 7.82
C ALA A 112 2.26 -3.36 8.36
N THR A 113 2.58 -3.17 9.65
CA THR A 113 3.71 -3.82 10.33
C THR A 113 3.61 -5.34 10.27
N MET A 114 2.44 -5.89 10.58
CA MET A 114 2.18 -7.33 10.51
C MET A 114 2.31 -7.84 9.07
N ALA A 115 1.57 -7.25 8.15
CA ALA A 115 1.51 -7.70 6.76
C ALA A 115 2.88 -7.60 6.06
N PHE A 116 3.63 -6.52 6.31
CA PHE A 116 4.97 -6.35 5.74
C PHE A 116 5.95 -7.40 6.26
N ASN A 117 6.00 -7.64 7.57
CA ASN A 117 6.92 -8.63 8.13
C ASN A 117 6.61 -10.05 7.63
N ASP A 118 5.33 -10.38 7.45
CA ASP A 118 4.91 -11.66 6.88
C ASP A 118 5.27 -11.76 5.38
N ALA A 119 5.02 -10.70 4.60
CA ALA A 119 5.35 -10.64 3.19
C ALA A 119 6.88 -10.68 2.99
N PHE A 120 7.63 -9.90 3.75
CA PHE A 120 9.09 -9.86 3.69
C PHE A 120 9.71 -11.23 4.02
N GLN A 121 9.18 -11.93 5.01
CA GLN A 121 9.64 -13.29 5.32
C GLN A 121 9.36 -14.27 4.16
N LYS A 122 8.22 -14.14 3.47
CA LYS A 122 7.90 -14.97 2.30
C LYS A 122 8.83 -14.67 1.12
N GLU A 123 9.06 -13.39 0.84
CA GLU A 123 9.96 -12.98 -0.25
C GLU A 123 11.41 -13.37 0.02
N VAL A 124 11.88 -13.28 1.27
CA VAL A 124 13.22 -13.76 1.67
C VAL A 124 13.35 -15.27 1.49
N ARG A 125 12.32 -16.05 1.81
CA ARG A 125 12.31 -17.51 1.55
C ARG A 125 12.32 -17.81 0.06
N LYS A 126 11.55 -17.05 -0.72
CA LYS A 126 11.52 -17.19 -2.18
C LYS A 126 12.90 -16.89 -2.75
N PHE A 127 13.53 -15.78 -2.35
CA PHE A 127 14.90 -15.43 -2.72
C PHE A 127 15.89 -16.55 -2.40
N HIS A 128 15.82 -17.12 -1.18
CA HIS A 128 16.64 -18.27 -0.81
C HIS A 128 16.45 -19.47 -1.75
N ASN A 129 15.20 -19.84 -2.03
CA ASN A 129 14.90 -21.00 -2.90
C ASN A 129 15.31 -20.78 -4.36
N GLU A 130 15.35 -19.54 -4.82
CA GLU A 130 15.77 -19.19 -6.18
C GLU A 130 17.29 -19.16 -6.35
N HIS A 131 18.05 -18.87 -5.29
CA HIS A 131 19.50 -18.64 -5.35
C HIS A 131 20.34 -19.65 -4.57
N CYS A 132 19.73 -20.52 -3.77
CA CYS A 132 20.43 -21.58 -3.04
C CYS A 132 19.91 -22.95 -3.49
N GLN A 133 20.81 -23.86 -3.82
CA GLN A 133 20.45 -25.22 -4.19
C GLN A 133 19.88 -25.96 -2.99
N VAL A 134 18.76 -26.61 -3.19
CA VAL A 134 18.13 -27.50 -2.22
C VAL A 134 18.40 -28.95 -2.66
N ASP A 135 18.89 -29.78 -1.76
CA ASP A 135 19.02 -31.22 -2.04
C ASP A 135 17.62 -31.82 -2.21
N GLU A 136 17.31 -32.25 -3.44
CA GLU A 136 15.99 -32.80 -3.79
C GLU A 136 15.67 -34.11 -3.04
N HIS A 137 16.70 -34.82 -2.55
CA HIS A 137 16.53 -36.12 -1.89
C HIS A 137 16.22 -35.96 -0.38
N PHE A 138 16.78 -34.94 0.25
CA PHE A 138 16.67 -34.71 1.70
C PHE A 138 15.89 -33.46 2.09
N GLY A 139 15.57 -32.59 1.12
CA GLY A 139 14.76 -31.38 1.36
C GLY A 139 15.43 -30.31 2.20
N TYR A 140 16.76 -30.35 2.41
CA TYR A 140 17.49 -29.31 3.13
C TYR A 140 18.46 -28.56 2.20
N CYS A 141 18.74 -27.31 2.57
CA CYS A 141 19.67 -26.46 1.83
C CYS A 141 21.10 -27.01 1.87
N THR A 142 21.72 -27.14 0.72
CA THR A 142 23.12 -27.63 0.59
C THR A 142 24.16 -26.54 0.88
N ASN A 143 23.73 -25.30 1.20
CA ASN A 143 24.59 -24.11 1.30
C ASN A 143 25.37 -23.78 0.02
N HIS A 144 24.91 -24.28 -1.13
CA HIS A 144 25.48 -23.94 -2.42
C HIS A 144 24.67 -22.79 -3.04
N TRP A 145 25.23 -21.61 -2.95
CA TRP A 145 24.68 -20.39 -3.54
C TRP A 145 25.15 -20.21 -4.97
N ASP A 146 24.32 -19.61 -5.81
CA ASP A 146 24.65 -19.24 -7.17
C ASP A 146 25.73 -18.12 -7.23
N SER A 147 25.83 -17.29 -6.19
CA SER A 147 26.87 -16.28 -6.04
C SER A 147 27.12 -15.91 -4.56
N GLU A 148 28.35 -15.47 -4.23
CA GLU A 148 28.68 -14.92 -2.90
C GLU A 148 27.87 -13.65 -2.58
N GLU A 149 27.50 -12.88 -3.61
CA GLU A 149 26.69 -11.67 -3.44
C GLU A 149 25.31 -12.02 -2.92
N ASN A 150 24.64 -13.03 -3.49
CA ASN A 150 23.32 -13.49 -3.07
C ASN A 150 23.35 -14.12 -1.68
N GLU A 151 24.40 -14.85 -1.31
CA GLU A 151 24.60 -15.36 0.06
C GLU A 151 24.71 -14.22 1.07
N LYS A 152 25.54 -13.21 0.79
CA LYS A 152 25.69 -12.02 1.64
C LYS A 152 24.38 -11.25 1.78
N LEU A 153 23.66 -11.07 0.67
CA LEU A 153 22.39 -10.37 0.62
C LEU A 153 21.32 -11.11 1.44
N TYR A 154 21.22 -12.43 1.31
CA TYR A 154 20.35 -13.25 2.13
C TYR A 154 20.66 -13.10 3.63
N GLY A 155 21.95 -13.11 4.00
CA GLY A 155 22.37 -12.87 5.40
C GLY A 155 21.95 -11.50 5.92
N ILE A 156 21.91 -10.47 5.04
CA ILE A 156 21.39 -9.13 5.38
C ILE A 156 19.88 -9.18 5.59
N TYR A 157 19.12 -9.80 4.70
CA TYR A 157 17.67 -9.95 4.83
C TYR A 157 17.29 -10.70 6.11
N CYS A 158 17.98 -11.80 6.43
CA CYS A 158 17.71 -12.57 7.64
C CYS A 158 17.83 -11.74 8.91
N LYS A 159 18.79 -10.81 9.00
CA LYS A 159 18.95 -9.88 10.12
C LYS A 159 17.81 -8.86 10.24
N LYS A 160 17.03 -8.66 9.17
CA LYS A 160 15.91 -7.70 9.13
C LYS A 160 14.54 -8.35 9.34
N LEU A 161 14.46 -9.68 9.37
CA LEU A 161 13.21 -10.39 9.61
C LEU A 161 12.55 -9.92 10.91
N ARG A 162 11.24 -9.61 10.82
CA ARG A 162 10.40 -9.18 11.96
C ARG A 162 10.85 -7.90 12.67
N THR A 163 11.62 -7.04 12.00
CA THR A 163 12.11 -5.80 12.61
C THR A 163 11.51 -4.53 12.01
N ALA A 164 10.78 -4.64 10.90
CA ALA A 164 10.12 -3.50 10.28
C ALA A 164 8.97 -2.97 11.16
N LEU A 165 8.87 -1.65 11.25
CA LEU A 165 7.79 -0.93 11.92
C LEU A 165 7.28 0.15 10.99
N PHE A 166 5.99 0.46 11.10
CA PHE A 166 5.33 1.52 10.33
C PHE A 166 4.61 2.50 11.25
N ASP A 167 4.57 3.76 10.86
CA ASP A 167 3.65 4.75 11.39
C ASP A 167 2.54 5.05 10.39
N ALA A 168 1.46 5.68 10.87
CA ALA A 168 0.35 6.09 10.01
C ALA A 168 -0.18 7.44 10.43
N ARG A 169 -0.69 8.18 9.44
CA ARG A 169 -1.44 9.42 9.61
C ARG A 169 -2.67 9.40 8.72
N CYS A 170 -3.77 9.99 9.17
CA CYS A 170 -4.99 10.08 8.38
C CYS A 170 -5.58 11.49 8.41
N PHE A 171 -6.21 11.88 7.32
CA PHE A 171 -6.81 13.20 7.16
C PHE A 171 -7.90 13.19 6.08
N ASN A 172 -8.85 14.11 6.20
CA ASN A 172 -9.78 14.37 5.11
C ASN A 172 -9.10 15.08 3.95
N ILE A 173 -9.59 14.82 2.75
CA ILE A 173 -9.16 15.51 1.54
C ILE A 173 -10.39 15.77 0.66
N PRO A 174 -10.53 16.95 0.01
CA PRO A 174 -11.59 17.16 -0.97
C PRO A 174 -11.52 16.14 -2.10
N LYS A 175 -12.66 15.79 -2.69
CA LYS A 175 -12.71 14.83 -3.81
C LYS A 175 -11.79 15.24 -4.96
N GLU A 176 -11.77 16.54 -5.27
CA GLU A 176 -10.99 17.14 -6.34
C GLU A 176 -9.47 17.05 -6.11
N GLU A 177 -9.06 16.93 -4.83
CA GLU A 177 -7.65 16.83 -4.44
C GLU A 177 -7.18 15.39 -4.24
N ALA A 178 -8.07 14.40 -4.23
CA ALA A 178 -7.71 12.99 -4.00
C ALA A 178 -6.71 12.49 -5.05
N CYS A 179 -6.95 12.78 -6.34
CA CYS A 179 -6.01 12.46 -7.41
C CYS A 179 -4.70 13.26 -7.28
N ASN A 180 -4.76 14.53 -6.92
CA ASN A 180 -3.58 15.38 -6.74
C ASN A 180 -2.68 14.88 -5.62
N LEU A 181 -3.24 14.33 -4.54
CA LEU A 181 -2.47 13.68 -3.46
C LEU A 181 -1.63 12.53 -4.01
N ILE A 182 -2.25 11.61 -4.77
CA ILE A 182 -1.53 10.45 -5.33
C ILE A 182 -0.54 10.91 -6.41
N TYR A 183 -0.92 11.87 -7.24
CA TYR A 183 -0.01 12.45 -8.26
C TYR A 183 1.22 13.09 -7.62
N TRP A 184 1.06 13.82 -6.53
CA TRP A 184 2.19 14.35 -5.76
C TRP A 184 3.14 13.24 -5.27
N ARG A 185 2.59 12.12 -4.78
CA ARG A 185 3.41 10.95 -4.39
C ARG A 185 4.08 10.27 -5.58
N GLN A 186 3.40 10.24 -6.74
CA GLN A 186 3.98 9.72 -7.99
C GLN A 186 5.15 10.59 -8.49
N LEU A 187 5.05 11.92 -8.36
CA LEU A 187 6.16 12.83 -8.67
C LEU A 187 7.35 12.61 -7.74
N ASP A 188 7.09 12.36 -6.46
CA ASP A 188 8.12 12.05 -5.48
C ASP A 188 8.80 10.70 -5.78
N ALA A 189 8.03 9.68 -6.12
CA ALA A 189 8.53 8.38 -6.58
C ALA A 189 9.48 8.54 -7.78
N THR A 190 9.09 9.32 -8.77
CA THR A 190 9.89 9.61 -9.97
C THR A 190 11.23 10.26 -9.59
N ARG A 191 11.19 11.29 -8.76
CA ARG A 191 12.41 11.97 -8.29
C ARG A 191 13.33 11.03 -7.52
N ASN A 192 12.79 10.29 -6.57
CA ASN A 192 13.54 9.34 -5.75
C ASN A 192 14.15 8.23 -6.59
N SER A 193 13.41 7.70 -7.56
CA SER A 193 13.88 6.67 -8.49
C SER A 193 15.11 7.13 -9.29
N ILE A 194 15.06 8.35 -9.87
CA ILE A 194 16.21 8.90 -10.62
C ILE A 194 17.42 9.04 -9.69
N GLN A 195 17.22 9.54 -8.47
CA GLN A 195 18.29 9.67 -7.48
C GLN A 195 18.87 8.31 -7.06
N MET A 196 18.04 7.28 -6.88
CA MET A 196 18.48 5.93 -6.53
C MET A 196 19.32 5.31 -7.64
N VAL A 197 18.91 5.47 -8.91
CA VAL A 197 19.72 5.01 -10.05
C VAL A 197 21.04 5.79 -10.14
N GLY A 198 21.01 7.10 -9.91
CA GLY A 198 22.21 7.93 -9.82
C GLY A 198 23.18 7.43 -8.73
N GLN A 199 22.67 7.22 -7.51
CA GLN A 199 23.47 6.77 -6.35
C GLN A 199 24.02 5.33 -6.51
N ALA A 200 23.41 4.52 -7.35
CA ALA A 200 23.94 3.20 -7.69
C ALA A 200 25.13 3.24 -8.66
N ASN A 201 25.27 4.36 -9.42
CA ASN A 201 26.24 4.48 -10.51
C ASN A 201 27.33 5.54 -10.30
N PHE A 202 27.11 6.47 -9.36
CA PHE A 202 28.03 7.58 -9.10
C PHE A 202 28.28 7.78 -7.60
N PRO A 203 29.46 8.23 -7.20
CA PRO A 203 29.76 8.62 -5.84
C PRO A 203 28.89 9.80 -5.39
N HIS A 204 28.60 9.86 -4.10
CA HIS A 204 27.70 10.89 -3.52
C HIS A 204 28.17 12.33 -3.83
N ASN A 205 29.48 12.60 -3.79
CA ASN A 205 30.06 13.92 -4.07
C ASN A 205 29.79 14.40 -5.49
N GLU A 206 29.69 13.48 -6.47
CA GLU A 206 29.37 13.82 -7.86
C GLU A 206 27.91 14.16 -8.07
N LEU A 207 27.02 13.64 -7.23
CA LEU A 207 25.56 13.86 -7.31
C LEU A 207 25.11 15.06 -6.49
N GLN A 208 25.93 15.54 -5.56
CA GLN A 208 25.54 16.61 -4.66
C GLN A 208 25.15 17.88 -5.41
N GLY A 209 23.96 18.42 -5.13
CA GLY A 209 23.44 19.64 -5.76
C GLY A 209 22.96 19.50 -7.21
N LYS A 210 22.99 18.29 -7.78
CA LYS A 210 22.51 18.05 -9.15
C LYS A 210 21.00 17.82 -9.19
N SER A 211 20.35 18.38 -10.21
CA SER A 211 18.93 18.12 -10.50
C SER A 211 18.74 16.74 -11.12
N CYS A 212 17.50 16.21 -11.07
CA CYS A 212 17.16 14.93 -11.71
C CYS A 212 17.47 14.91 -13.20
N ASN A 213 17.29 16.02 -13.92
CA ASN A 213 17.61 16.10 -15.35
C ASN A 213 19.12 15.89 -15.57
N VAL A 214 19.95 16.61 -14.82
CA VAL A 214 21.41 16.47 -14.90
C VAL A 214 21.86 15.05 -14.53
N ILE A 215 21.22 14.41 -13.55
CA ILE A 215 21.51 13.02 -13.18
C ILE A 215 21.16 12.07 -14.34
N GLN A 216 20.02 12.26 -15.02
CA GLN A 216 19.65 11.47 -16.18
C GLN A 216 20.62 11.65 -17.36
N ASP A 217 21.06 12.89 -17.63
CA ASP A 217 22.07 13.19 -18.65
C ASP A 217 23.38 12.46 -18.33
N MET A 218 23.85 12.53 -17.08
CA MET A 218 25.06 11.82 -16.62
C MET A 218 24.93 10.30 -16.74
N LEU A 219 23.76 9.73 -16.39
CA LEU A 219 23.50 8.30 -16.53
C LEU A 219 23.59 7.87 -17.99
N HIS A 220 22.97 8.63 -18.89
CA HIS A 220 22.97 8.35 -20.32
C HIS A 220 24.36 8.50 -20.92
N GLU A 221 25.04 9.64 -20.70
CA GLU A 221 26.32 9.94 -21.35
C GLU A 221 27.49 9.13 -20.82
N GLN A 222 27.51 8.84 -19.50
CA GLN A 222 28.69 8.23 -18.86
C GLN A 222 28.51 6.77 -18.49
N ARG A 223 27.29 6.24 -18.49
CA ARG A 223 26.98 4.86 -18.11
C ARG A 223 26.14 4.10 -19.12
N ASP A 224 25.70 4.76 -20.19
CA ASP A 224 24.78 4.18 -21.19
C ASP A 224 23.48 3.66 -20.56
N ILE A 225 22.99 4.35 -19.51
CA ILE A 225 21.76 3.99 -18.78
C ILE A 225 20.70 5.02 -19.10
N ASN A 226 19.61 4.58 -19.77
CA ASN A 226 18.41 5.37 -19.94
C ASN A 226 17.42 5.04 -18.82
N TRP A 227 17.18 6.00 -17.91
CA TRP A 227 16.21 5.82 -16.82
C TRP A 227 14.79 5.47 -17.31
N ASN A 228 14.40 5.88 -18.50
CA ASN A 228 13.09 5.56 -19.06
C ASN A 228 12.88 4.07 -19.33
N ASP A 229 13.94 3.29 -19.48
CA ASP A 229 13.86 1.85 -19.76
C ASP A 229 13.57 1.00 -18.54
N PHE A 230 13.66 1.58 -17.33
CA PHE A 230 13.25 0.87 -16.13
C PHE A 230 11.73 0.63 -16.08
N PRO A 231 11.28 -0.49 -15.49
CA PRO A 231 9.86 -0.79 -15.29
C PRO A 231 9.10 0.33 -14.58
N THR A 232 7.84 0.54 -14.95
CA THR A 232 6.97 1.60 -14.40
C THR A 232 6.89 1.55 -12.88
N ARG A 233 6.84 0.34 -12.29
CA ARG A 233 6.81 0.14 -10.83
C ARG A 233 7.92 0.87 -10.08
N TRP A 234 9.12 0.91 -10.64
CA TRP A 234 10.29 1.56 -10.05
C TRP A 234 10.36 3.06 -10.32
N LYS A 235 9.73 3.50 -11.40
CA LYS A 235 9.71 4.91 -11.81
C LYS A 235 8.60 5.71 -11.16
N ARG A 236 7.43 5.08 -10.94
CA ARG A 236 6.19 5.80 -10.56
C ARG A 236 5.41 5.13 -9.45
N GLY A 237 5.89 4.00 -8.90
CA GLY A 237 5.17 3.22 -7.90
C GLY A 237 4.16 2.25 -8.50
N VAL A 238 3.35 1.65 -7.63
CA VAL A 238 2.37 0.61 -7.95
C VAL A 238 1.04 0.99 -7.33
N ALA A 239 -0.05 0.77 -8.06
CA ALA A 239 -1.41 1.00 -7.57
C ALA A 239 -2.13 -0.32 -7.26
N CYS A 240 -3.13 -0.25 -6.38
CA CYS A 240 -4.08 -1.31 -6.15
C CYS A 240 -5.49 -0.70 -6.11
N ARG A 241 -6.39 -1.18 -6.96
CA ARG A 241 -7.77 -0.68 -7.01
C ARG A 241 -8.77 -1.78 -7.30
N ARG A 242 -10.04 -1.50 -7.05
CA ARG A 242 -11.15 -2.39 -7.40
C ARG A 242 -11.53 -2.24 -8.86
N PHE A 243 -11.69 -3.38 -9.53
CA PHE A 243 -12.27 -3.47 -10.86
C PHE A 243 -13.61 -4.20 -10.78
N PRO A 244 -14.63 -3.75 -11.52
CA PRO A 244 -15.87 -4.50 -11.64
C PRO A 244 -15.58 -5.83 -12.38
N THR A 245 -16.17 -6.90 -11.88
CA THR A 245 -16.17 -8.22 -12.52
C THR A 245 -17.58 -8.56 -13.00
N ASP A 246 -17.87 -9.82 -13.24
CA ASP A 246 -19.18 -10.25 -13.69
C ASP A 246 -20.27 -9.92 -12.67
N LEU A 247 -21.47 -9.66 -13.18
CA LEU A 247 -22.67 -9.48 -12.36
C LEU A 247 -23.10 -10.83 -11.80
N LYS A 248 -23.19 -10.93 -10.47
CA LYS A 248 -23.85 -12.04 -9.81
C LYS A 248 -25.35 -11.76 -9.78
N VAL A 249 -26.12 -12.63 -10.46
CA VAL A 249 -27.59 -12.57 -10.46
C VAL A 249 -28.10 -13.71 -9.60
N GLU A 250 -28.85 -13.38 -8.56
CA GLU A 250 -29.46 -14.37 -7.66
C GLU A 250 -30.97 -14.16 -7.59
N GLU A 251 -31.69 -15.28 -7.55
CA GLU A 251 -33.11 -15.29 -7.23
C GLU A 251 -33.27 -15.04 -5.71
N VAL A 252 -34.01 -14.02 -5.35
CA VAL A 252 -34.30 -13.69 -3.96
C VAL A 252 -35.79 -13.91 -3.72
N ARG A 253 -36.10 -14.74 -2.72
CA ARG A 253 -37.48 -14.99 -2.25
C ARG A 253 -37.67 -14.22 -0.95
N LYS A 254 -38.65 -13.34 -0.95
CA LYS A 254 -39.04 -12.60 0.26
C LYS A 254 -40.36 -13.17 0.74
N GLU A 255 -40.36 -13.79 1.93
CA GLU A 255 -41.57 -14.30 2.56
C GLU A 255 -42.56 -13.15 2.83
N ARG A 256 -43.83 -13.38 2.54
CA ARG A 256 -44.94 -12.50 2.92
C ARG A 256 -45.70 -13.12 4.09
N GLU A 257 -46.28 -12.29 4.93
CA GLU A 257 -47.17 -12.76 6.01
C GLU A 257 -48.38 -13.52 5.49
N TRP A 258 -48.83 -13.20 4.26
CA TRP A 258 -49.97 -13.83 3.57
C TRP A 258 -49.71 -13.89 2.07
N GLY A 259 -49.83 -15.09 1.48
CA GLY A 259 -49.69 -15.33 0.04
C GLY A 259 -48.35 -15.97 -0.37
N ASP A 260 -48.16 -16.14 -1.69
CA ASP A 260 -46.90 -16.65 -2.24
C ASP A 260 -45.75 -15.66 -2.03
N PRO A 261 -44.51 -16.15 -1.83
CA PRO A 261 -43.35 -15.28 -1.63
C PRO A 261 -43.09 -14.42 -2.87
N ASP A 262 -42.69 -13.19 -2.64
CA ASP A 262 -42.18 -12.32 -3.72
C ASP A 262 -40.85 -12.89 -4.22
N VAL A 263 -40.80 -13.22 -5.51
CA VAL A 263 -39.58 -13.68 -6.18
C VAL A 263 -39.09 -12.58 -7.09
N TYR A 264 -37.86 -12.16 -6.90
CA TYR A 264 -37.21 -11.17 -7.77
C TYR A 264 -35.72 -11.51 -8.00
N MET A 265 -35.23 -11.10 -9.14
CA MET A 265 -33.81 -11.27 -9.48
C MET A 265 -33.02 -10.09 -8.95
N LYS A 266 -32.02 -10.37 -8.12
CA LYS A 266 -31.10 -9.39 -7.58
C LYS A 266 -29.77 -9.49 -8.30
N ALA A 267 -29.43 -8.45 -9.07
CA ALA A 267 -28.11 -8.30 -9.66
C ALA A 267 -27.17 -7.59 -8.67
N THR A 268 -26.04 -8.18 -8.40
CA THR A 268 -24.99 -7.59 -7.54
C THR A 268 -23.72 -7.47 -8.34
N GLN A 269 -23.21 -6.25 -8.49
CA GLN A 269 -21.90 -6.02 -9.09
C GLN A 269 -20.82 -6.56 -8.15
N LEU A 270 -20.05 -7.52 -8.62
CA LEU A 270 -18.87 -7.99 -7.92
C LEU A 270 -17.66 -7.14 -8.30
N TYR A 271 -16.69 -7.08 -7.39
CA TYR A 271 -15.44 -6.35 -7.57
C TYR A 271 -14.26 -7.21 -7.19
N GLU A 272 -13.20 -7.12 -7.97
CA GLU A 272 -11.91 -7.76 -7.69
C GLU A 272 -10.85 -6.70 -7.45
N TRP A 273 -10.00 -6.91 -6.46
CA TRP A 273 -8.80 -6.09 -6.26
C TRP A 273 -7.71 -6.54 -7.21
N LYS A 274 -7.15 -5.59 -7.95
CA LYS A 274 -6.00 -5.84 -8.83
C LYS A 274 -4.87 -4.88 -8.52
N VAL A 275 -3.66 -5.44 -8.47
CA VAL A 275 -2.41 -4.68 -8.41
C VAL A 275 -2.03 -4.29 -9.84
N ASP A 276 -1.74 -3.02 -10.05
CA ASP A 276 -1.36 -2.46 -11.34
C ASP A 276 0.06 -1.92 -11.27
N TYR A 277 0.98 -2.62 -11.92
CA TYR A 277 2.39 -2.27 -12.04
C TYR A 277 2.67 -1.25 -13.15
N GLU A 278 1.69 -1.01 -14.04
CA GLU A 278 1.79 -0.12 -15.20
C GLU A 278 0.82 1.07 -15.10
N MET A 279 0.55 1.52 -13.88
CA MET A 279 -0.34 2.64 -13.63
C MET A 279 0.02 3.88 -14.46
N PRO A 280 -0.97 4.65 -14.95
CA PRO A 280 -0.72 5.83 -15.78
C PRO A 280 -0.10 6.98 -14.97
N ILE A 281 0.45 7.97 -15.68
CA ILE A 281 0.77 9.27 -15.06
C ILE A 281 -0.54 9.97 -14.72
N LEU A 282 -0.74 10.30 -13.44
CA LEU A 282 -2.00 10.85 -12.90
C LEU A 282 -2.17 12.35 -13.21
N LYS A 283 -1.96 12.72 -14.48
CA LYS A 283 -2.11 14.07 -15.00
C LYS A 283 -3.02 14.05 -16.24
N ASN A 284 -3.78 15.10 -16.47
CA ASN A 284 -4.71 15.21 -17.57
C ASN A 284 -5.69 14.00 -17.64
N GLU A 285 -5.71 13.25 -18.72
CA GLU A 285 -6.56 12.06 -18.87
C GLU A 285 -6.29 10.97 -17.82
N GLY A 286 -5.07 10.87 -17.34
CA GLY A 286 -4.70 9.91 -16.31
C GLY A 286 -5.38 10.16 -14.94
N ARG A 287 -5.94 11.33 -14.69
CA ARG A 287 -6.73 11.63 -13.49
C ARG A 287 -7.93 10.69 -13.33
N LYS A 288 -8.56 10.30 -14.43
CA LYS A 288 -9.71 9.39 -14.43
C LYS A 288 -9.43 8.10 -13.66
N TYR A 289 -8.18 7.66 -13.67
CA TYR A 289 -7.75 6.45 -12.98
C TYR A 289 -8.04 6.45 -11.46
N VAL A 290 -7.97 7.59 -10.80
CA VAL A 290 -8.33 7.77 -9.38
C VAL A 290 -9.75 8.33 -9.25
N ASP A 291 -10.13 9.28 -10.11
CA ASP A 291 -11.41 9.97 -10.03
C ASP A 291 -12.61 8.99 -10.15
N GLU A 292 -12.50 7.94 -10.98
CA GLU A 292 -13.52 6.88 -11.12
C GLU A 292 -13.90 6.17 -9.83
N VAL A 293 -12.98 6.07 -8.86
CA VAL A 293 -13.25 5.42 -7.56
C VAL A 293 -13.60 6.41 -6.47
N ILE A 294 -13.40 7.71 -6.69
CA ILE A 294 -13.67 8.80 -5.75
C ILE A 294 -15.00 9.50 -6.04
N PHE A 295 -15.30 9.80 -7.32
CA PHE A 295 -16.55 10.46 -7.74
C PHE A 295 -17.65 9.43 -7.94
N VAL A 296 -17.95 8.68 -6.89
CA VAL A 296 -18.99 7.66 -6.83
C VAL A 296 -20.00 7.99 -5.74
N GLY A 297 -21.11 7.27 -5.74
CA GLY A 297 -22.14 7.35 -4.72
C GLY A 297 -23.38 8.14 -5.14
N GLU A 298 -24.33 8.14 -4.22
CA GLU A 298 -25.63 8.81 -4.35
C GLU A 298 -25.51 10.30 -3.98
#